data_0492f3fa3e0297d7aef6c88d12e762ad
#
_entry.id   0492f3fa3e0297d7aef6c88d12e762ad
#
_cell.length_a   1.000
_cell.length_b   1.000
_cell.length_c   1.000
_cell.angle_alpha   90.00
_cell.angle_beta   90.00
_cell.angle_gamma   90.00
#
_symmetry.space_group_name_H-M   'P 1'
#
loop_
_entity.id
_entity.type
_entity.pdbx_description
1 polymer ?
#
loop_
_entity_poly.entity_id
_entity_poly.type
_entity_poly.pdbx_seq_one_letter_code
_entity_poly.pdbx_strand_id
1 'polypeptide(L)'
;MAKHNFINIIRCSIVLFASMFLFSCNTKVDVFSEGEETTVVYAMLDPSADTNFIKITKSIIGNIYEVGQDYSQSNYEYGEIAVELKSLKDTIPVHLDTIWKWIPDNPESPFYSGCRQMYYYTTEKLKEGEEYGLYITRQDGTVVSSKAMTVKAFTITKPSVQINLNTYNSIIEWRPEDVSNNIHDIAAYFEVDAIFHYDEMMPGATEYVSRSIVWPLKSGKAESFINDRIFTFSFSPNAFYNILESNEYINQNSPAGVERVVRDFEIRISAASDELYNYIIINNSSSAIQDTPNFTNISNGTGLMAARVIKNRLIKVMDNSLKYLHDNYPQYGFKYP
;
A
#
# COMPACT_ATOMS: atom_id res chain seq x y z
N MET A 1 -14.74 -80.94 5.95
CA MET A 1 -15.52 -79.75 6.41
C MET A 1 -14.69 -78.48 6.57
N ALA A 2 -13.43 -78.50 7.00
CA ALA A 2 -12.65 -77.26 7.24
C ALA A 2 -12.27 -76.46 5.97
N LYS A 3 -12.08 -77.08 4.81
CA LYS A 3 -11.69 -76.35 3.56
C LYS A 3 -12.83 -75.52 2.95
N HIS A 4 -14.06 -75.92 3.18
CA HIS A 4 -15.23 -75.20 2.59
C HIS A 4 -15.55 -73.91 3.38
N ASN A 5 -15.34 -73.96 4.69
CA ASN A 5 -15.53 -72.77 5.54
C ASN A 5 -14.45 -71.69 5.31
N PHE A 6 -13.22 -72.09 5.00
CA PHE A 6 -12.13 -71.15 4.74
C PHE A 6 -12.34 -70.39 3.41
N ILE A 7 -12.85 -71.01 2.38
CA ILE A 7 -13.15 -70.37 1.10
C ILE A 7 -14.33 -69.40 1.23
N ASN A 8 -15.32 -69.75 2.03
CA ASN A 8 -16.47 -68.84 2.28
C ASN A 8 -16.08 -67.60 3.11
N ILE A 9 -15.16 -67.72 4.07
CA ILE A 9 -14.63 -66.59 4.83
C ILE A 9 -13.84 -65.65 3.94
N ILE A 10 -12.99 -66.17 3.03
CA ILE A 10 -12.24 -65.35 2.09
C ILE A 10 -13.19 -64.64 1.07
N ARG A 11 -14.25 -65.32 0.60
CA ARG A 11 -15.25 -64.69 -0.27
C ARG A 11 -16.03 -63.55 0.44
N CYS A 12 -16.45 -63.76 1.71
CA CYS A 12 -17.09 -62.71 2.51
C CYS A 12 -16.16 -61.55 2.77
N SER A 13 -14.87 -61.78 3.08
CA SER A 13 -13.88 -60.70 3.29
C SER A 13 -13.64 -59.88 2.00
N ILE A 14 -13.59 -60.52 0.83
CA ILE A 14 -13.39 -59.83 -0.45
C ILE A 14 -14.62 -58.97 -0.81
N VAL A 15 -15.84 -59.49 -0.55
CA VAL A 15 -17.08 -58.72 -0.76
C VAL A 15 -17.20 -57.56 0.21
N LEU A 16 -16.79 -57.72 1.45
CA LEU A 16 -16.78 -56.66 2.47
C LEU A 16 -15.73 -55.57 2.14
N PHE A 17 -14.57 -55.96 1.59
CA PHE A 17 -13.52 -55.04 1.17
C PHE A 17 -13.89 -54.29 -0.12
N ALA A 18 -14.58 -54.92 -1.05
CA ALA A 18 -15.09 -54.31 -2.28
C ALA A 18 -16.24 -53.34 -2.02
N SER A 19 -17.06 -53.54 -0.96
CA SER A 19 -18.12 -52.59 -0.58
C SER A 19 -17.61 -51.32 0.11
N MET A 20 -16.39 -51.33 0.68
CA MET A 20 -15.76 -50.14 1.23
C MET A 20 -15.24 -49.13 0.17
N PHE A 21 -15.07 -49.55 -1.06
CA PHE A 21 -14.65 -48.66 -2.16
C PHE A 21 -15.80 -47.95 -2.88
N LEU A 22 -17.05 -48.20 -2.53
CA LEU A 22 -18.23 -47.58 -3.15
C LEU A 22 -18.74 -46.32 -2.41
N PHE A 23 -18.17 -45.98 -1.27
CA PHE A 23 -18.38 -44.70 -0.63
C PHE A 23 -17.25 -43.74 -1.06
N SER A 24 -17.07 -43.53 -2.35
CA SER A 24 -16.44 -42.34 -2.86
C SER A 24 -17.40 -41.18 -2.57
N CYS A 25 -17.24 -40.62 -1.41
CA CYS A 25 -17.85 -39.32 -1.09
C CYS A 25 -17.34 -38.34 -2.16
N ASN A 26 -18.22 -37.94 -3.05
CA ASN A 26 -18.00 -36.78 -3.92
C ASN A 26 -17.96 -35.57 -2.99
N THR A 27 -16.79 -35.35 -2.36
CA THR A 27 -16.48 -34.07 -1.74
C THR A 27 -16.23 -33.08 -2.87
N LYS A 28 -17.26 -32.69 -3.58
CA LYS A 28 -17.31 -31.34 -4.11
C LYS A 28 -17.40 -30.46 -2.85
N VAL A 29 -16.28 -29.99 -2.39
CA VAL A 29 -16.22 -28.85 -1.51
C VAL A 29 -16.68 -27.72 -2.41
N ASP A 30 -17.93 -27.29 -2.29
CA ASP A 30 -18.40 -26.02 -2.82
C ASP A 30 -17.64 -24.95 -2.02
N VAL A 31 -16.49 -24.56 -2.56
CA VAL A 31 -15.65 -23.47 -2.03
C VAL A 31 -16.34 -22.12 -2.24
N PHE A 32 -17.46 -22.12 -2.94
CA PHE A 32 -18.28 -20.92 -3.23
C PHE A 32 -19.60 -21.07 -2.49
N SER A 33 -19.70 -20.38 -1.36
CA SER A 33 -21.02 -20.07 -0.80
C SER A 33 -21.73 -19.17 -1.82
N GLU A 34 -23.05 -19.35 -1.98
CA GLU A 34 -23.93 -18.33 -2.55
C GLU A 34 -23.83 -17.11 -1.62
N GLY A 35 -22.78 -16.30 -1.81
CA GLY A 35 -22.54 -15.11 -1.02
C GLY A 35 -23.51 -14.02 -1.43
N GLU A 36 -24.00 -13.24 -0.49
CA GLU A 36 -24.70 -12.01 -0.79
C GLU A 36 -23.74 -11.00 -1.42
N GLU A 37 -24.26 -10.22 -2.38
CA GLU A 37 -23.49 -9.14 -2.99
C GLU A 37 -23.03 -8.14 -1.94
N THR A 38 -21.71 -8.02 -1.77
CA THR A 38 -21.08 -7.15 -0.77
C THR A 38 -20.48 -5.92 -1.45
N THR A 39 -20.78 -4.74 -0.93
CA THR A 39 -20.15 -3.49 -1.37
C THR A 39 -18.72 -3.42 -0.85
N VAL A 40 -17.78 -3.15 -1.76
CA VAL A 40 -16.35 -3.00 -1.48
C VAL A 40 -15.95 -1.54 -1.67
N VAL A 41 -15.34 -0.96 -0.64
CA VAL A 41 -14.99 0.47 -0.63
C VAL A 41 -13.50 0.65 -0.41
N TYR A 42 -12.85 1.46 -1.25
CA TYR A 42 -11.50 1.97 -1.02
C TYR A 42 -11.50 3.49 -1.18
N ALA A 43 -11.32 4.18 -0.06
CA ALA A 43 -11.24 5.63 0.01
C ALA A 43 -9.99 6.04 0.79
N MET A 44 -9.07 6.73 0.13
CA MET A 44 -7.88 7.30 0.77
C MET A 44 -7.97 8.81 0.70
N LEU A 45 -8.33 9.43 1.81
CA LEU A 45 -8.48 10.89 1.90
C LEU A 45 -7.12 11.55 2.12
N ASP A 46 -6.82 12.54 1.30
CA ASP A 46 -5.62 13.36 1.42
C ASP A 46 -6.01 14.85 1.34
N PRO A 47 -6.01 15.56 2.48
CA PRO A 47 -6.35 16.99 2.49
C PRO A 47 -5.29 17.85 1.78
N SER A 48 -4.12 17.31 1.48
CA SER A 48 -3.07 18.00 0.71
C SER A 48 -3.21 17.82 -0.81
N ALA A 49 -3.97 16.82 -1.26
CA ALA A 49 -4.16 16.55 -2.68
C ALA A 49 -5.17 17.49 -3.33
N ASP A 50 -5.00 17.72 -4.64
CA ASP A 50 -5.95 18.50 -5.45
C ASP A 50 -7.19 17.68 -5.83
N THR A 51 -7.12 16.36 -5.72
CA THR A 51 -8.22 15.46 -6.05
C THR A 51 -8.19 14.24 -5.14
N ASN A 52 -9.33 13.93 -4.53
CA ASN A 52 -9.53 12.73 -3.73
C ASN A 52 -10.41 11.75 -4.47
N PHE A 53 -9.99 10.49 -4.58
CA PHE A 53 -10.71 9.43 -5.27
C PHE A 53 -11.29 8.41 -4.28
N ILE A 54 -12.52 7.98 -4.55
CA ILE A 54 -13.22 6.91 -3.84
C ILE A 54 -13.59 5.84 -4.86
N LYS A 55 -13.11 4.62 -4.64
CA LYS A 55 -13.47 3.46 -5.43
C LYS A 55 -14.56 2.68 -4.71
N ILE A 56 -15.68 2.45 -5.37
CA ILE A 56 -16.81 1.67 -4.86
C ILE A 56 -17.13 0.60 -5.88
N THR A 57 -17.04 -0.65 -5.47
CA THR A 57 -17.33 -1.81 -6.31
C THR A 57 -18.23 -2.78 -5.54
N LYS A 58 -18.70 -3.82 -6.22
CA LYS A 58 -19.43 -4.93 -5.62
C LYS A 58 -18.63 -6.22 -5.77
N SER A 59 -18.80 -7.15 -4.83
CA SER A 59 -18.24 -8.48 -4.96
C SER A 59 -18.87 -9.19 -6.15
N ILE A 60 -18.05 -9.95 -6.90
CA ILE A 60 -18.55 -10.79 -7.99
C ILE A 60 -19.00 -12.11 -7.35
N ILE A 61 -20.30 -12.41 -7.53
CA ILE A 61 -20.89 -13.68 -7.07
C ILE A 61 -20.75 -14.71 -8.21
N GLY A 62 -20.30 -15.90 -7.90
CA GLY A 62 -20.20 -17.01 -8.85
C GLY A 62 -18.81 -17.66 -8.88
N ASN A 63 -18.68 -18.66 -9.78
CA ASN A 63 -17.41 -19.35 -9.95
C ASN A 63 -16.46 -18.48 -10.79
N ILE A 64 -15.29 -18.14 -10.23
CA ILE A 64 -14.28 -17.31 -10.91
C ILE A 64 -13.87 -17.86 -12.29
N TYR A 65 -13.99 -19.18 -12.51
CA TYR A 65 -13.72 -19.81 -13.80
C TYR A 65 -14.86 -19.66 -14.81
N GLU A 66 -16.08 -19.40 -14.34
CA GLU A 66 -17.28 -19.19 -15.18
C GLU A 66 -17.51 -17.71 -15.49
N VAL A 67 -17.19 -16.82 -14.53
CA VAL A 67 -17.30 -15.36 -14.71
C VAL A 67 -16.23 -14.84 -15.68
N GLY A 68 -15.16 -15.60 -15.90
CA GLY A 68 -14.04 -15.17 -16.71
C GLY A 68 -13.25 -14.02 -16.08
N GLN A 69 -12.44 -13.32 -16.88
CA GLN A 69 -11.65 -12.18 -16.42
C GLN A 69 -12.38 -10.83 -16.62
N ASP A 70 -13.69 -10.83 -16.78
CA ASP A 70 -14.45 -9.57 -16.93
C ASP A 70 -14.80 -8.96 -15.57
N TYR A 71 -13.82 -8.26 -15.02
CA TYR A 71 -13.98 -7.53 -13.76
C TYR A 71 -14.83 -6.26 -13.89
N SER A 72 -15.31 -5.91 -15.08
CA SER A 72 -16.25 -4.80 -15.27
C SER A 72 -17.56 -5.02 -14.52
N GLN A 73 -17.95 -6.28 -14.31
CA GLN A 73 -19.14 -6.67 -13.54
C GLN A 73 -19.08 -6.26 -12.05
N SER A 74 -17.90 -5.95 -11.52
CA SER A 74 -17.76 -5.42 -10.16
C SER A 74 -18.12 -3.96 -10.04
N ASN A 75 -18.30 -3.23 -11.13
CA ASN A 75 -18.73 -1.83 -11.07
C ASN A 75 -20.24 -1.75 -10.76
N TYR A 76 -20.62 -0.70 -10.03
CA TYR A 76 -21.99 -0.24 -9.99
C TYR A 76 -22.29 0.56 -11.27
N GLU A 77 -23.48 0.40 -11.81
CA GLU A 77 -23.97 1.25 -12.90
C GLU A 77 -24.40 2.61 -12.36
N TYR A 78 -24.43 3.60 -13.25
CA TYR A 78 -24.88 4.93 -12.89
C TYR A 78 -26.30 4.90 -12.34
N GLY A 79 -26.48 5.39 -11.10
CA GLY A 79 -27.79 5.42 -10.43
C GLY A 79 -28.14 4.18 -9.59
N GLU A 80 -27.32 3.11 -9.61
CA GLU A 80 -27.53 1.95 -8.72
C GLU A 80 -27.26 2.26 -7.25
N ILE A 81 -26.41 3.24 -6.99
CA ILE A 81 -26.07 3.71 -5.64
C ILE A 81 -26.08 5.23 -5.58
N ALA A 82 -26.45 5.76 -4.43
CA ALA A 82 -26.27 7.17 -4.08
C ALA A 82 -25.10 7.29 -3.10
N VAL A 83 -24.13 8.14 -3.42
CA VAL A 83 -22.90 8.30 -2.63
C VAL A 83 -22.81 9.70 -2.06
N GLU A 84 -22.62 9.81 -0.75
CA GLU A 84 -22.46 11.07 -0.02
C GLU A 84 -21.18 11.00 0.81
N LEU A 85 -20.29 12.00 0.64
CA LEU A 85 -19.18 12.28 1.52
C LEU A 85 -19.46 13.58 2.27
N LYS A 86 -19.32 13.61 3.58
CA LYS A 86 -19.54 14.84 4.36
C LYS A 86 -18.65 14.94 5.57
N SER A 87 -18.33 16.18 5.96
CA SER A 87 -17.77 16.47 7.27
C SER A 87 -18.75 16.08 8.36
N LEU A 88 -18.28 15.38 9.38
CA LEU A 88 -19.11 15.01 10.53
C LEU A 88 -19.24 16.15 11.55
N LYS A 89 -18.39 17.16 11.47
CA LYS A 89 -18.43 18.33 12.34
C LYS A 89 -19.51 19.32 11.89
N ASP A 90 -19.48 19.69 10.61
CA ASP A 90 -20.33 20.74 10.07
C ASP A 90 -21.53 20.15 9.29
N THR A 91 -21.56 18.83 9.10
CA THR A 91 -22.55 18.10 8.28
C THR A 91 -22.66 18.60 6.83
N ILE A 92 -21.64 19.32 6.36
CA ILE A 92 -21.60 19.88 5.01
C ILE A 92 -21.21 18.77 4.03
N PRO A 93 -22.05 18.49 3.01
CA PRO A 93 -21.70 17.52 1.98
C PRO A 93 -20.57 18.06 1.11
N VAL A 94 -19.69 17.15 0.72
CA VAL A 94 -18.61 17.37 -0.27
C VAL A 94 -19.16 16.97 -1.64
N HIS A 95 -19.03 17.83 -2.63
CA HIS A 95 -19.46 17.50 -3.98
C HIS A 95 -18.63 16.36 -4.57
N LEU A 96 -19.30 15.33 -5.08
CA LEU A 96 -18.69 14.17 -5.73
C LEU A 96 -19.11 14.09 -7.19
N ASP A 97 -18.14 14.01 -8.07
CA ASP A 97 -18.31 13.66 -9.48
C ASP A 97 -17.86 12.21 -9.73
N THR A 98 -18.12 11.70 -10.94
CA THR A 98 -17.73 10.35 -11.36
C THR A 98 -16.80 10.39 -12.57
N ILE A 99 -15.85 9.47 -12.63
CA ILE A 99 -14.94 9.29 -13.77
C ILE A 99 -14.68 7.81 -14.03
N TRP A 100 -14.67 7.44 -15.31
CA TRP A 100 -14.25 6.12 -15.75
C TRP A 100 -12.77 6.12 -16.10
N LYS A 101 -12.00 5.24 -15.44
CA LYS A 101 -10.58 5.04 -15.73
C LYS A 101 -10.34 3.65 -16.31
N TRP A 102 -9.46 3.57 -17.31
CA TRP A 102 -8.93 2.30 -17.76
C TRP A 102 -7.83 1.83 -16.84
N ILE A 103 -7.95 0.62 -16.32
CA ILE A 103 -6.89 -0.03 -15.53
C ILE A 103 -6.14 -0.96 -16.48
N PRO A 104 -4.87 -0.70 -16.78
CA PRO A 104 -4.09 -1.54 -17.67
C PRO A 104 -3.85 -2.93 -17.08
N ASP A 105 -3.56 -3.89 -17.94
CA ASP A 105 -3.14 -5.23 -17.51
C ASP A 105 -1.89 -5.15 -16.65
N ASN A 106 -1.92 -5.83 -15.51
CA ASN A 106 -0.79 -5.99 -14.62
C ASN A 106 -0.57 -7.48 -14.35
N PRO A 107 0.55 -8.09 -14.83
CA PRO A 107 0.85 -9.51 -14.61
C PRO A 107 0.98 -9.89 -13.12
N GLU A 108 1.38 -8.93 -12.27
CA GLU A 108 1.57 -9.14 -10.83
C GLU A 108 0.26 -9.02 -10.04
N SER A 109 -0.76 -8.38 -10.62
CA SER A 109 -2.06 -8.20 -9.99
C SER A 109 -3.16 -8.37 -11.04
N PRO A 110 -3.53 -9.62 -11.36
CA PRO A 110 -4.53 -9.91 -12.40
C PRO A 110 -5.93 -9.41 -12.06
N PHE A 111 -6.17 -9.09 -10.78
CA PHE A 111 -7.46 -8.56 -10.34
C PHE A 111 -7.62 -7.09 -10.78
N TYR A 112 -8.70 -6.81 -11.49
CA TYR A 112 -9.06 -5.49 -12.02
C TYR A 112 -8.16 -4.95 -13.13
N SER A 113 -7.31 -5.78 -13.75
CA SER A 113 -6.50 -5.40 -14.90
C SER A 113 -7.31 -5.50 -16.19
N GLY A 114 -6.96 -4.67 -17.19
CA GLY A 114 -7.59 -4.69 -18.50
C GLY A 114 -9.07 -4.36 -18.51
N CYS A 115 -9.58 -3.55 -17.57
CA CYS A 115 -10.97 -3.18 -17.49
C CYS A 115 -11.20 -1.70 -17.19
N ARG A 116 -12.40 -1.22 -17.50
CA ARG A 116 -12.85 0.11 -17.08
C ARG A 116 -13.43 0.04 -15.68
N GLN A 117 -13.01 1.00 -14.83
CA GLN A 117 -13.53 1.12 -13.47
C GLN A 117 -14.03 2.53 -13.20
N MET A 118 -15.17 2.61 -12.50
CA MET A 118 -15.74 3.86 -12.08
C MET A 118 -15.16 4.29 -10.73
N TYR A 119 -14.82 5.57 -10.64
CA TYR A 119 -14.38 6.23 -9.41
C TYR A 119 -15.29 7.42 -9.13
N TYR A 120 -15.63 7.62 -7.88
CA TYR A 120 -16.11 8.91 -7.39
C TYR A 120 -14.90 9.77 -7.05
N TYR A 121 -14.99 11.06 -7.27
CA TYR A 121 -13.91 11.97 -6.92
C TYR A 121 -14.41 13.34 -6.52
N THR A 122 -13.61 14.05 -5.76
CA THR A 122 -13.81 15.46 -5.45
C THR A 122 -12.55 16.26 -5.67
N THR A 123 -12.72 17.49 -6.15
CA THR A 123 -11.67 18.52 -6.21
C THR A 123 -11.85 19.56 -5.10
N GLU A 124 -12.89 19.41 -4.26
CA GLU A 124 -13.02 20.26 -3.09
C GLU A 124 -11.93 19.96 -2.08
N LYS A 125 -11.38 21.00 -1.49
CA LYS A 125 -10.33 20.89 -0.49
C LYS A 125 -10.89 20.34 0.81
N LEU A 126 -10.42 19.16 1.20
CA LEU A 126 -10.75 18.58 2.48
C LEU A 126 -10.03 19.34 3.62
N LYS A 127 -10.69 19.48 4.75
CA LYS A 127 -10.10 20.10 5.94
C LYS A 127 -9.20 19.10 6.66
N GLU A 128 -8.11 19.59 7.19
CA GLU A 128 -7.14 18.81 7.96
C GLU A 128 -7.64 18.57 9.40
N GLY A 129 -7.39 17.36 9.93
CA GLY A 129 -7.80 17.00 11.29
C GLY A 129 -9.32 17.02 11.49
N GLU A 130 -10.08 16.74 10.42
CA GLU A 130 -11.53 16.68 10.44
C GLU A 130 -12.01 15.27 10.07
N GLU A 131 -13.03 14.78 10.78
CA GLU A 131 -13.62 13.47 10.52
C GLU A 131 -14.64 13.57 9.39
N TYR A 132 -14.48 12.75 8.35
CA TYR A 132 -15.41 12.63 7.23
C TYR A 132 -16.15 11.31 7.29
N GLY A 133 -17.45 11.35 7.03
CA GLY A 133 -18.32 10.18 6.87
C GLY A 133 -18.66 9.96 5.41
N LEU A 134 -18.53 8.71 4.95
CA LEU A 134 -18.96 8.23 3.65
C LEU A 134 -20.21 7.39 3.83
N TYR A 135 -21.24 7.68 3.04
CA TYR A 135 -22.51 6.97 3.04
C TYR A 135 -22.87 6.55 1.62
N ILE A 136 -23.17 5.28 1.44
CA ILE A 136 -23.52 4.68 0.15
C ILE A 136 -24.87 4.02 0.33
N THR A 137 -25.91 4.58 -0.29
CA THR A 137 -27.27 4.04 -0.24
C THR A 137 -27.52 3.22 -1.49
N ARG A 138 -27.81 1.93 -1.33
CA ARG A 138 -28.16 0.99 -2.40
C ARG A 138 -29.66 1.10 -2.74
N GLN A 139 -30.05 0.58 -3.90
CA GLN A 139 -31.46 0.56 -4.32
C GLN A 139 -32.38 -0.22 -3.39
N ASP A 140 -31.86 -1.24 -2.68
CA ASP A 140 -32.60 -2.01 -1.69
C ASP A 140 -32.79 -1.29 -0.35
N GLY A 141 -32.28 -0.04 -0.23
CA GLY A 141 -32.33 0.77 0.97
C GLY A 141 -31.21 0.48 1.97
N THR A 142 -30.32 -0.47 1.69
CA THR A 142 -29.15 -0.75 2.54
C THR A 142 -28.19 0.44 2.50
N VAL A 143 -27.76 0.89 3.66
CA VAL A 143 -26.75 1.94 3.80
C VAL A 143 -25.43 1.31 4.21
N VAL A 144 -24.42 1.43 3.33
CA VAL A 144 -23.02 1.11 3.60
C VAL A 144 -22.35 2.39 4.08
N SER A 145 -21.62 2.35 5.18
CA SER A 145 -21.02 3.57 5.72
C SER A 145 -19.63 3.35 6.32
N SER A 146 -18.87 4.42 6.36
CA SER A 146 -17.57 4.47 7.00
C SER A 146 -17.24 5.88 7.44
N LYS A 147 -16.18 6.00 8.24
CA LYS A 147 -15.62 7.29 8.64
C LYS A 147 -14.10 7.20 8.79
N ALA A 148 -13.44 8.34 8.55
CA ALA A 148 -12.00 8.48 8.75
C ALA A 148 -11.65 9.92 9.14
N MET A 149 -10.65 10.04 10.02
CA MET A 149 -10.04 11.32 10.40
C MET A 149 -8.95 11.67 9.40
N THR A 150 -8.98 12.87 8.83
CA THR A 150 -7.91 13.36 7.98
C THR A 150 -6.67 13.70 8.81
N VAL A 151 -5.49 13.46 8.21
CA VAL A 151 -4.20 13.79 8.80
C VAL A 151 -4.02 15.32 8.82
N LYS A 152 -3.44 15.88 9.90
CA LYS A 152 -3.10 17.30 9.98
C LYS A 152 -1.78 17.61 9.27
N ALA A 153 -1.64 18.84 8.78
CA ALA A 153 -0.45 19.26 8.05
C ALA A 153 0.80 19.24 8.92
N PHE A 154 1.89 18.83 8.29
CA PHE A 154 3.23 18.86 8.86
C PHE A 154 4.26 19.28 7.81
N THR A 155 5.41 19.78 8.25
CA THR A 155 6.50 20.19 7.38
C THR A 155 7.82 19.55 7.80
N ILE A 156 8.62 19.11 6.81
CA ILE A 156 9.96 18.58 7.04
C ILE A 156 10.91 19.76 7.27
N THR A 157 11.61 19.79 8.40
CA THR A 157 12.50 20.89 8.79
C THR A 157 13.97 20.56 8.63
N LYS A 158 14.35 19.27 8.82
CA LYS A 158 15.72 18.79 8.61
C LYS A 158 15.74 17.51 7.74
N PRO A 159 16.78 17.35 6.93
CA PRO A 159 17.85 18.31 6.59
C PRO A 159 17.28 19.52 5.86
N SER A 160 17.88 20.71 6.08
CA SER A 160 17.35 21.95 5.46
C SER A 160 17.80 22.15 4.02
N VAL A 161 19.09 21.90 3.71
CA VAL A 161 19.68 22.16 2.39
C VAL A 161 20.48 20.96 1.87
N GLN A 162 21.34 20.39 2.71
CA GLN A 162 22.25 19.31 2.35
C GLN A 162 22.23 18.17 3.36
N ILE A 163 22.54 16.96 2.90
CA ILE A 163 22.68 15.77 3.73
C ILE A 163 24.13 15.26 3.71
N ASN A 164 24.61 14.89 4.90
CA ASN A 164 25.89 14.20 5.04
C ASN A 164 25.67 12.69 5.04
N LEU A 165 26.39 11.97 4.18
CA LEU A 165 26.29 10.50 4.06
C LEU A 165 27.59 9.78 4.42
N ASN A 166 28.58 10.45 5.06
CA ASN A 166 29.87 9.79 5.34
C ASN A 166 30.49 10.04 6.72
N THR A 167 30.18 11.13 7.40
CA THR A 167 30.95 11.55 8.58
C THR A 167 30.20 11.40 9.91
N TYR A 168 28.92 11.78 9.95
CA TYR A 168 28.11 11.77 11.17
C TYR A 168 26.65 11.42 10.83
N ASN A 169 25.91 11.02 11.85
CA ASN A 169 24.49 10.67 11.66
C ASN A 169 23.71 11.85 11.09
N SER A 170 22.92 11.54 10.08
CA SER A 170 21.95 12.47 9.52
C SER A 170 20.65 12.45 10.33
N ILE A 171 20.10 13.63 10.59
CA ILE A 171 18.87 13.82 11.36
C ILE A 171 17.77 14.24 10.38
N ILE A 172 16.67 13.51 10.42
CA ILE A 172 15.41 13.90 9.80
C ILE A 172 14.51 14.44 10.89
N GLU A 173 13.92 15.62 10.65
CA GLU A 173 13.06 16.29 11.60
C GLU A 173 11.86 16.90 10.87
N TRP A 174 10.68 16.73 11.45
CA TRP A 174 9.45 17.36 10.96
C TRP A 174 8.58 17.80 12.13
N ARG A 175 7.67 18.70 11.87
CA ARG A 175 6.81 19.28 12.91
C ARG A 175 5.44 19.63 12.33
N PRO A 176 4.40 19.79 13.19
CA PRO A 176 3.13 20.36 12.77
C PRO A 176 3.33 21.71 12.06
N GLU A 177 2.59 21.97 10.99
CA GLU A 177 2.61 23.29 10.34
C GLU A 177 2.03 24.35 11.28
N ASP A 178 0.90 24.05 11.92
CA ASP A 178 0.37 24.86 13.01
C ASP A 178 0.94 24.39 14.35
N VAL A 179 1.82 25.19 14.93
CA VAL A 179 2.50 24.91 16.21
C VAL A 179 1.56 24.88 17.42
N SER A 180 0.31 25.35 17.28
CA SER A 180 -0.73 25.25 18.31
C SER A 180 -1.36 23.85 18.36
N ASN A 181 -1.20 23.04 17.29
CA ASN A 181 -1.67 21.67 17.28
C ASN A 181 -0.91 20.83 18.31
N ASN A 182 -1.65 19.97 19.00
CA ASN A 182 -1.05 18.93 19.80
C ASN A 182 -0.33 17.95 18.88
N ILE A 183 0.96 17.70 19.14
CA ILE A 183 1.79 16.81 18.33
C ILE A 183 1.25 15.38 18.26
N HIS A 184 0.54 14.92 19.30
CA HIS A 184 -0.07 13.59 19.35
C HIS A 184 -1.29 13.44 18.44
N ASP A 185 -1.85 14.55 17.93
CA ASP A 185 -3.07 14.56 17.10
C ASP A 185 -2.76 14.74 15.61
N ILE A 186 -1.49 14.66 15.19
CA ILE A 186 -1.10 14.91 13.79
C ILE A 186 -1.40 13.69 12.93
N ALA A 187 -0.96 12.52 13.34
CA ALA A 187 -1.13 11.25 12.67
C ALA A 187 -0.99 10.10 13.66
N ALA A 188 -1.49 8.92 13.31
CA ALA A 188 -1.29 7.70 14.09
C ALA A 188 0.05 7.01 13.79
N TYR A 189 0.51 7.12 12.55
CA TYR A 189 1.64 6.36 12.05
C TYR A 189 2.44 7.18 11.03
N PHE A 190 3.75 7.00 11.07
CA PHE A 190 4.65 7.56 10.06
C PHE A 190 5.48 6.46 9.40
N GLU A 191 5.73 6.66 8.11
CA GLU A 191 6.74 5.96 7.33
C GLU A 191 7.69 7.00 6.77
N VAL A 192 8.99 6.78 6.97
CA VAL A 192 10.06 7.67 6.54
C VAL A 192 10.94 6.93 5.56
N ASP A 193 10.97 7.39 4.33
CA ASP A 193 11.82 6.88 3.27
C ASP A 193 12.88 7.91 2.88
N ALA A 194 14.01 7.41 2.43
CA ALA A 194 14.98 8.17 1.67
C ALA A 194 14.99 7.66 0.23
N ILE A 195 15.09 8.57 -0.73
CA ILE A 195 15.18 8.22 -2.14
C ILE A 195 16.43 8.87 -2.71
N PHE A 196 17.33 8.04 -3.20
CA PHE A 196 18.56 8.47 -3.81
C PHE A 196 18.40 8.53 -5.33
N HIS A 197 18.43 9.74 -5.89
CA HIS A 197 18.25 9.99 -7.32
C HIS A 197 19.60 10.16 -8.01
N TYR A 198 19.79 9.49 -9.13
CA TYR A 198 20.98 9.61 -9.96
C TYR A 198 20.64 9.43 -11.44
N ASP A 199 21.50 9.95 -12.29
CA ASP A 199 21.45 9.69 -13.72
C ASP A 199 22.54 8.69 -14.08
N GLU A 200 22.22 7.73 -14.95
CA GLU A 200 23.07 6.62 -15.34
C GLU A 200 23.27 6.59 -16.85
N MET A 201 24.52 6.45 -17.28
CA MET A 201 24.88 6.22 -18.66
C MET A 201 25.67 4.93 -18.79
N MET A 202 25.11 3.98 -19.53
CA MET A 202 25.78 2.70 -19.80
C MET A 202 26.88 2.86 -20.85
N PRO A 203 27.92 2.01 -20.85
CA PRO A 203 28.95 2.04 -21.86
C PRO A 203 28.39 1.94 -23.28
N GLY A 204 28.73 2.92 -24.13
CA GLY A 204 28.23 3.01 -25.50
C GLY A 204 26.86 3.68 -25.66
N ALA A 205 26.21 4.06 -24.59
CA ALA A 205 25.00 4.91 -24.63
C ALA A 205 25.40 6.36 -24.87
N THR A 206 24.48 7.13 -25.44
CA THR A 206 24.64 8.57 -25.73
C THR A 206 23.85 9.48 -24.83
N GLU A 207 22.98 8.90 -23.98
CA GLU A 207 22.08 9.64 -23.11
C GLU A 207 22.08 9.05 -21.71
N TYR A 208 21.86 9.91 -20.73
CA TYR A 208 21.64 9.53 -19.36
C TYR A 208 20.19 9.09 -19.12
N VAL A 209 20.00 8.06 -18.34
CA VAL A 209 18.70 7.58 -17.87
C VAL A 209 18.58 7.84 -16.37
N SER A 210 17.51 8.54 -15.97
CA SER A 210 17.26 8.82 -14.55
C SER A 210 16.85 7.55 -13.80
N ARG A 211 17.47 7.34 -12.65
CA ARG A 211 17.27 6.21 -11.75
C ARG A 211 17.06 6.67 -10.32
N SER A 212 16.44 5.82 -9.53
CA SER A 212 16.31 6.06 -8.09
C SER A 212 16.39 4.76 -7.30
N ILE A 213 16.91 4.87 -6.07
CA ILE A 213 16.91 3.80 -5.07
C ILE A 213 16.05 4.27 -3.92
N VAL A 214 14.98 3.55 -3.65
CA VAL A 214 14.12 3.78 -2.48
C VAL A 214 14.70 3.01 -1.31
N TRP A 215 14.91 3.72 -0.22
CA TRP A 215 15.43 3.20 1.02
C TRP A 215 14.45 3.44 2.17
N PRO A 216 13.69 2.41 2.61
CA PRO A 216 12.88 2.52 3.81
C PRO A 216 13.78 2.73 5.04
N LEU A 217 13.62 3.86 5.72
CA LEU A 217 14.44 4.22 6.87
C LEU A 217 13.83 3.75 8.18
N LYS A 218 12.58 4.13 8.43
CA LYS A 218 11.86 3.78 9.64
C LYS A 218 10.36 3.94 9.43
N SER A 219 9.60 3.00 9.97
CA SER A 219 8.15 3.09 10.07
C SER A 219 7.70 2.78 11.50
N GLY A 220 6.59 3.34 11.95
CA GLY A 220 6.06 3.09 13.28
C GLY A 220 5.00 4.08 13.74
N LYS A 221 4.46 3.82 14.94
CA LYS A 221 3.54 4.75 15.60
C LYS A 221 4.15 6.13 15.74
N ALA A 222 3.33 7.17 15.60
CA ALA A 222 3.77 8.55 15.68
C ALA A 222 4.54 8.86 16.96
N GLU A 223 4.13 8.29 18.10
CA GLU A 223 4.80 8.45 19.40
C GLU A 223 6.27 8.00 19.39
N SER A 224 6.62 7.03 18.55
CA SER A 224 8.01 6.52 18.44
C SER A 224 8.99 7.49 17.79
N PHE A 225 8.49 8.59 17.24
CA PHE A 225 9.27 9.66 16.62
C PHE A 225 9.27 10.96 17.45
N ILE A 226 8.40 11.07 18.45
CA ILE A 226 8.25 12.30 19.22
C ILE A 226 9.48 12.54 20.11
N ASN A 227 10.03 13.75 20.01
CA ASN A 227 11.02 14.30 20.89
C ASN A 227 10.63 15.74 21.22
N ASP A 228 10.04 15.96 22.40
CA ASP A 228 9.43 17.22 22.83
C ASP A 228 8.29 17.65 21.88
N ARG A 229 8.47 18.68 21.08
CA ARG A 229 7.47 19.26 20.16
C ARG A 229 7.75 18.99 18.69
N ILE A 230 8.66 18.07 18.40
CA ILE A 230 9.05 17.70 17.05
C ILE A 230 9.03 16.18 16.90
N PHE A 231 8.86 15.73 15.67
CA PHE A 231 9.16 14.36 15.29
C PHE A 231 10.59 14.29 14.77
N THR A 232 11.32 13.27 15.16
CA THR A 232 12.71 13.12 14.75
C THR A 232 13.13 11.66 14.57
N PHE A 233 14.06 11.46 13.66
CA PHE A 233 14.73 10.20 13.42
C PHE A 233 16.15 10.47 12.94
N SER A 234 17.10 9.61 13.34
CA SER A 234 18.47 9.70 12.84
C SER A 234 18.95 8.37 12.29
N PHE A 235 19.78 8.41 11.25
CA PHE A 235 20.39 7.24 10.67
C PHE A 235 21.91 7.43 10.48
N SER A 236 22.63 6.31 10.52
CA SER A 236 24.08 6.28 10.30
C SER A 236 24.41 6.38 8.80
N PRO A 237 25.46 7.07 8.42
CA PRO A 237 25.98 7.09 7.05
C PRO A 237 26.21 5.69 6.47
N ASN A 238 26.76 4.77 7.27
CA ASN A 238 27.04 3.40 6.82
C ASN A 238 25.80 2.67 6.33
N ALA A 239 24.62 3.00 6.87
CA ALA A 239 23.37 2.39 6.43
C ALA A 239 23.05 2.72 4.96
N PHE A 240 23.43 3.91 4.47
CA PHE A 240 23.26 4.27 3.06
C PHE A 240 24.17 3.41 2.16
N TYR A 241 25.44 3.22 2.53
CA TYR A 241 26.35 2.42 1.72
C TYR A 241 25.98 0.94 1.73
N ASN A 242 25.47 0.42 2.85
CA ASN A 242 24.95 -0.96 2.91
C ASN A 242 23.77 -1.16 1.93
N ILE A 243 22.91 -0.13 1.74
CA ILE A 243 21.84 -0.19 0.75
C ILE A 243 22.40 -0.20 -0.68
N LEU A 244 23.42 0.60 -0.97
CA LEU A 244 24.07 0.57 -2.28
C LEU A 244 24.71 -0.80 -2.55
N GLU A 245 25.43 -1.35 -1.58
CA GLU A 245 26.08 -2.65 -1.67
C GLU A 245 25.09 -3.82 -1.82
N SER A 246 23.91 -3.71 -1.23
CA SER A 246 22.85 -4.72 -1.35
C SER A 246 21.89 -4.48 -2.51
N ASN A 247 22.01 -3.36 -3.24
CA ASN A 247 21.12 -3.04 -4.33
C ASN A 247 21.39 -3.94 -5.54
N GLU A 248 20.43 -4.80 -5.84
CA GLU A 248 20.54 -5.80 -6.91
C GLU A 248 20.77 -5.15 -8.27
N TYR A 249 20.04 -4.09 -8.59
CA TYR A 249 20.17 -3.40 -9.87
C TYR A 249 21.58 -2.82 -10.07
N ILE A 250 22.13 -2.08 -9.07
CA ILE A 250 23.46 -1.50 -9.15
C ILE A 250 24.51 -2.60 -9.29
N ASN A 251 24.41 -3.68 -8.49
CA ASN A 251 25.37 -4.78 -8.52
C ASN A 251 25.39 -5.52 -9.86
N GLN A 252 24.22 -5.73 -10.47
CA GLN A 252 24.10 -6.41 -11.77
C GLN A 252 24.44 -5.50 -12.96
N ASN A 253 24.30 -4.18 -12.82
CA ASN A 253 24.43 -3.22 -13.91
C ASN A 253 25.59 -2.22 -13.70
N SER A 254 26.73 -2.69 -13.19
CA SER A 254 27.96 -1.90 -13.04
C SER A 254 29.11 -2.43 -13.90
N PRO A 255 28.95 -2.48 -15.25
CA PRO A 255 30.05 -2.85 -16.13
C PRO A 255 31.15 -1.77 -16.12
N ALA A 256 32.37 -2.16 -16.50
CA ALA A 256 33.46 -1.19 -16.65
C ALA A 256 33.08 -0.07 -17.62
N GLY A 257 33.21 1.18 -17.17
CA GLY A 257 32.89 2.37 -17.97
C GLY A 257 31.44 2.86 -17.82
N VAL A 258 30.62 2.29 -16.92
CA VAL A 258 29.35 2.90 -16.51
C VAL A 258 29.63 4.24 -15.83
N GLU A 259 28.80 5.24 -16.12
CA GLU A 259 28.87 6.55 -15.48
C GLU A 259 27.57 6.87 -14.77
N ARG A 260 27.68 7.28 -13.48
CA ARG A 260 26.53 7.70 -12.66
C ARG A 260 26.80 9.08 -12.07
N VAL A 261 25.82 9.95 -12.17
CA VAL A 261 25.85 11.30 -11.62
C VAL A 261 24.77 11.44 -10.58
N VAL A 262 25.15 11.74 -9.34
CA VAL A 262 24.21 11.97 -8.25
C VAL A 262 23.44 13.26 -8.51
N ARG A 263 22.12 13.21 -8.40
CA ARG A 263 21.26 14.37 -8.57
C ARG A 263 20.83 14.94 -7.22
N ASP A 264 19.91 14.29 -6.58
CA ASP A 264 19.27 14.74 -5.35
C ASP A 264 19.04 13.57 -4.40
N PHE A 265 18.87 13.90 -3.16
CA PHE A 265 18.43 12.99 -2.12
C PHE A 265 17.04 13.48 -1.64
N GLU A 266 16.04 12.64 -1.71
CA GLU A 266 14.67 12.98 -1.30
C GLU A 266 14.36 12.33 0.03
N ILE A 267 13.84 13.11 0.96
CA ILE A 267 13.17 12.59 2.15
C ILE A 267 11.68 12.60 1.89
N ARG A 268 11.07 11.43 1.98
CA ARG A 268 9.63 11.24 1.90
C ARG A 268 9.09 10.82 3.25
N ILE A 269 8.09 11.53 3.76
CA ILE A 269 7.38 11.19 4.98
C ILE A 269 5.91 10.99 4.64
N SER A 270 5.43 9.77 4.88
CA SER A 270 4.02 9.40 4.76
C SER A 270 3.41 9.34 6.15
N ALA A 271 2.38 10.12 6.38
CA ALA A 271 1.61 10.15 7.63
C ALA A 271 0.26 9.48 7.41
N ALA A 272 -0.17 8.62 8.31
CA ALA A 272 -1.40 7.84 8.20
C ALA A 272 -2.33 8.06 9.38
N SER A 273 -3.64 7.96 9.11
CA SER A 273 -4.69 7.92 10.13
C SER A 273 -4.70 6.57 10.88
N ASP A 274 -5.47 6.50 11.97
CA ASP A 274 -5.62 5.27 12.77
C ASP A 274 -6.17 4.10 11.94
N GLU A 275 -7.11 4.35 11.04
CA GLU A 275 -7.70 3.33 10.20
C GLU A 275 -6.67 2.70 9.25
N LEU A 276 -5.82 3.54 8.62
CA LEU A 276 -4.75 3.05 7.76
C LEU A 276 -3.68 2.30 8.57
N TYR A 277 -3.32 2.80 9.74
CA TYR A 277 -2.39 2.13 10.63
C TYR A 277 -2.90 0.74 11.04
N ASN A 278 -4.16 0.63 11.47
CA ASN A 278 -4.76 -0.65 11.85
C ASN A 278 -4.80 -1.63 10.67
N TYR A 279 -5.13 -1.15 9.48
CA TYR A 279 -5.10 -1.94 8.25
C TYR A 279 -3.69 -2.50 7.97
N ILE A 280 -2.65 -1.66 8.06
CA ILE A 280 -1.26 -2.05 7.83
C ILE A 280 -0.82 -3.13 8.84
N ILE A 281 -1.10 -2.93 10.14
CA ILE A 281 -0.66 -3.86 11.19
C ILE A 281 -1.36 -5.20 11.07
N ILE A 282 -2.66 -5.23 10.83
CA ILE A 282 -3.43 -6.48 10.74
C ILE A 282 -3.00 -7.27 9.50
N ASN A 283 -2.84 -6.62 8.36
CA ASN A 283 -2.45 -7.31 7.12
C ASN A 283 -0.97 -7.75 7.09
N ASN A 284 -0.07 -7.03 7.78
CA ASN A 284 1.33 -7.42 7.89
C ASN A 284 1.58 -8.52 8.95
N SER A 285 0.63 -8.75 9.86
CA SER A 285 0.77 -9.76 10.92
C SER A 285 0.38 -11.18 10.49
N SER A 286 0.16 -11.44 9.19
CA SER A 286 -0.22 -12.75 8.67
C SER A 286 0.87 -13.80 8.91
N SER A 287 0.79 -14.51 10.03
CA SER A 287 1.45 -15.80 10.17
C SER A 287 0.66 -16.86 9.38
N ALA A 288 1.34 -17.65 8.60
CA ALA A 288 0.85 -18.58 7.57
C ALA A 288 -0.08 -19.75 8.06
N ILE A 289 -0.72 -19.66 9.21
CA ILE A 289 -1.43 -20.79 9.86
C ILE A 289 -2.85 -20.45 10.32
N GLN A 290 -3.29 -19.21 10.28
CA GLN A 290 -4.65 -18.83 10.67
C GLN A 290 -5.26 -17.87 9.65
N ASP A 291 -6.57 -18.03 9.37
CA ASP A 291 -7.37 -17.04 8.65
C ASP A 291 -7.19 -15.68 9.34
N THR A 292 -6.39 -14.82 8.75
CA THR A 292 -6.21 -13.46 9.27
C THR A 292 -7.53 -12.73 9.08
N PRO A 293 -8.11 -12.15 10.12
CA PRO A 293 -9.29 -11.32 9.97
C PRO A 293 -8.91 -10.14 9.06
N ASN A 294 -9.56 -10.01 7.92
CA ASN A 294 -9.43 -8.84 7.08
C ASN A 294 -9.94 -7.63 7.85
N PHE A 295 -9.07 -6.65 8.07
CA PHE A 295 -9.50 -5.39 8.66
C PHE A 295 -10.41 -4.67 7.70
N THR A 296 -11.58 -4.27 8.19
CA THR A 296 -12.47 -3.33 7.50
C THR A 296 -13.06 -2.34 8.50
N ASN A 297 -13.19 -1.09 8.10
CA ASN A 297 -13.96 -0.09 8.83
C ASN A 297 -15.23 0.32 8.06
N ILE A 298 -15.67 -0.53 7.14
CA ILE A 298 -16.88 -0.33 6.34
C ILE A 298 -18.04 -1.10 6.96
N SER A 299 -19.03 -0.41 7.47
CA SER A 299 -20.28 -1.02 7.98
C SER A 299 -21.17 -1.45 6.81
N ASN A 300 -21.74 -2.66 6.88
CA ASN A 300 -22.55 -3.31 5.83
C ASN A 300 -21.79 -3.47 4.50
N GLY A 301 -20.47 -3.61 4.55
CA GLY A 301 -19.60 -3.77 3.40
C GLY A 301 -18.20 -4.22 3.81
N THR A 302 -17.24 -4.12 2.92
CA THR A 302 -15.84 -4.44 3.19
C THR A 302 -14.91 -3.40 2.54
N GLY A 303 -13.65 -3.39 2.95
CA GLY A 303 -12.62 -2.51 2.42
C GLY A 303 -12.11 -1.50 3.43
N LEU A 304 -11.68 -0.33 2.97
CA LEU A 304 -11.00 0.65 3.80
C LEU A 304 -11.39 2.08 3.41
N MET A 305 -11.79 2.88 4.38
CA MET A 305 -11.76 4.34 4.31
C MET A 305 -10.74 4.85 5.30
N ALA A 306 -9.75 5.58 4.85
CA ALA A 306 -8.64 6.04 5.67
C ALA A 306 -8.11 7.38 5.15
N ALA A 307 -7.13 7.96 5.84
CA ALA A 307 -6.47 9.15 5.38
C ALA A 307 -4.94 9.01 5.40
N ARG A 308 -4.30 9.71 4.46
CA ARG A 308 -2.85 9.78 4.32
C ARG A 308 -2.42 11.14 3.80
N VAL A 309 -1.29 11.63 4.28
CA VAL A 309 -0.58 12.79 3.72
C VAL A 309 0.85 12.40 3.44
N ILE A 310 1.36 12.74 2.26
CA ILE A 310 2.75 12.53 1.88
C ILE A 310 3.43 13.88 1.70
N LYS A 311 4.55 14.08 2.38
CA LYS A 311 5.42 15.24 2.20
C LYS A 311 6.79 14.80 1.74
N ASN A 312 7.28 15.49 0.73
CA ASN A 312 8.60 15.23 0.13
C ASN A 312 9.50 16.45 0.31
N ARG A 313 10.79 16.21 0.50
CA ARG A 313 11.81 17.25 0.52
C ARG A 313 13.04 16.82 -0.25
N LEU A 314 13.33 17.52 -1.34
CA LEU A 314 14.55 17.36 -2.10
C LEU A 314 15.69 18.13 -1.43
N ILE A 315 16.84 17.49 -1.28
CA ILE A 315 18.05 18.03 -0.67
C ILE A 315 19.26 17.62 -1.46
N LYS A 316 20.32 18.40 -1.41
CA LYS A 316 21.60 18.07 -2.05
C LYS A 316 22.43 17.14 -1.17
N VAL A 317 23.18 16.24 -1.79
CA VAL A 317 24.22 15.47 -1.10
C VAL A 317 25.44 16.37 -0.92
N MET A 318 26.03 16.37 0.28
CA MET A 318 27.24 17.15 0.55
C MET A 318 28.42 16.71 -0.30
N ASP A 319 29.25 17.63 -0.66
CA ASP A 319 30.41 17.44 -1.53
C ASP A 319 31.40 16.37 -0.99
N ASN A 320 31.64 16.37 0.31
CA ASN A 320 32.47 15.35 0.98
C ASN A 320 31.85 13.94 0.89
N SER A 321 30.54 13.83 0.83
CA SER A 321 29.84 12.55 0.65
C SER A 321 29.89 12.08 -0.79
N LEU A 322 29.82 12.99 -1.77
CA LEU A 322 30.02 12.67 -3.18
C LEU A 322 31.45 12.18 -3.44
N LYS A 323 32.42 12.89 -2.87
CA LYS A 323 33.83 12.50 -2.94
C LYS A 323 34.07 11.12 -2.31
N TYR A 324 33.49 10.88 -1.12
CA TYR A 324 33.61 9.59 -0.43
C TYR A 324 33.02 8.44 -1.27
N LEU A 325 31.84 8.66 -1.87
CA LEU A 325 31.19 7.69 -2.76
C LEU A 325 32.08 7.36 -3.97
N HIS A 326 32.63 8.39 -4.62
CA HIS A 326 33.54 8.22 -5.74
C HIS A 326 34.84 7.44 -5.39
N ASP A 327 35.49 7.81 -4.30
CA ASP A 327 36.79 7.27 -3.92
C ASP A 327 36.69 5.86 -3.34
N ASN A 328 35.64 5.53 -2.60
CA ASN A 328 35.52 4.27 -1.86
C ASN A 328 34.66 3.23 -2.58
N TYR A 329 33.84 3.66 -3.56
CA TYR A 329 32.95 2.77 -4.32
C TYR A 329 33.14 2.94 -5.84
N PRO A 330 34.40 2.92 -6.37
CA PRO A 330 34.68 3.17 -7.79
C PRO A 330 34.04 2.15 -8.71
N GLN A 331 33.76 0.93 -8.21
CA GLN A 331 33.05 -0.12 -8.95
C GLN A 331 31.66 0.27 -9.40
N TYR A 332 31.01 1.21 -8.73
CA TYR A 332 29.65 1.66 -9.08
C TYR A 332 29.63 2.82 -10.07
N GLY A 333 30.79 3.36 -10.47
CA GLY A 333 30.91 4.38 -11.52
C GLY A 333 30.31 5.75 -11.18
N PHE A 334 30.10 6.07 -9.89
CA PHE A 334 29.66 7.39 -9.49
C PHE A 334 30.77 8.43 -9.72
N LYS A 335 30.42 9.48 -10.48
CA LYS A 335 31.34 10.59 -10.76
C LYS A 335 31.35 11.58 -9.61
N TYR A 336 32.54 12.15 -9.38
CA TYR A 336 32.73 13.34 -8.54
C TYR A 336 32.87 14.54 -9.48
N PRO A 337 32.14 15.65 -9.27
CA PRO A 337 32.15 16.84 -10.12
C PRO A 337 33.50 17.52 -10.23
#